data_71e63d4e37de2e9664876ebc4751a228
#
_entry.id   71e63d4e37de2e9664876ebc4751a228
#
_cell.length_a   1.000
_cell.length_b   1.000
_cell.length_c   1.000
_cell.angle_alpha   90.00
_cell.angle_beta   90.00
_cell.angle_gamma   90.00
#
_symmetry.space_group_name_H-M   'P 1'
#
loop_
_entity.id
_entity.type
_entity.pdbx_description
1 polymer ?
#
loop_
_entity_poly.entity_id
_entity_poly.type
_entity_poly.pdbx_seq_one_letter_code
_entity_poly.pdbx_strand_id
1 'polypeptide(L)'
;LLYIAGLRISEVCDHTMGDFYWRRGADGKERWWLAVRGKGEKDRSIPATDELVLELMRYRSANGLPPLPREGDPLPLLLPLIGGAKPMGRSAVHELIKNVFRETATRLRALGPDHEATAAHVEKASAHWMRHTAGTHQSDNMDLKAVRDNLGHANIATTSIYIHTEDDKRHDQTSKEHKLGWMHP
;
A
#
# COMPACT_ATOMS: atom_id res chain seq x y z
N LEU A 1 0.61 -5.58 -0.77
CA LEU A 1 1.28 -4.80 -1.82
C LEU A 1 0.50 -3.51 -2.14
N LEU A 2 -0.72 -3.58 -2.65
CA LEU A 2 -1.50 -2.41 -3.10
C LEU A 2 -1.85 -1.44 -1.97
N TYR A 3 -2.08 -1.93 -0.76
CA TYR A 3 -2.42 -1.12 0.40
C TYR A 3 -1.17 -0.77 1.24
N ILE A 4 -0.44 -1.74 1.78
CA ILE A 4 0.70 -1.45 2.68
C ILE A 4 1.81 -0.69 1.95
N ALA A 5 2.23 -1.16 0.77
CA ALA A 5 3.26 -0.51 -0.04
C ALA A 5 2.70 0.57 -0.98
N GLY A 6 1.38 0.71 -1.09
CA GLY A 6 0.74 1.69 -1.96
C GLY A 6 1.10 1.54 -3.45
N LEU A 7 1.40 0.32 -3.93
CA LEU A 7 1.80 0.09 -5.31
C LEU A 7 0.66 0.34 -6.31
N ARG A 8 1.02 0.77 -7.52
CA ARG A 8 0.11 0.72 -8.68
C ARG A 8 -0.02 -0.71 -9.17
N ILE A 9 -1.13 -1.08 -9.82
CA ILE A 9 -1.28 -2.42 -10.45
C ILE A 9 -0.11 -2.70 -11.40
N SER A 10 0.29 -1.73 -12.21
CA SER A 10 1.42 -1.90 -13.12
C SER A 10 2.70 -2.28 -12.39
N GLU A 11 2.97 -1.62 -11.27
CA GLU A 11 4.16 -1.89 -10.45
C GLU A 11 4.11 -3.30 -9.84
N VAL A 12 2.94 -3.77 -9.43
CA VAL A 12 2.77 -5.15 -8.95
C VAL A 12 3.05 -6.19 -10.06
N CYS A 13 2.67 -5.87 -11.31
CA CYS A 13 2.86 -6.77 -12.45
C CYS A 13 4.29 -6.74 -13.03
N ASP A 14 4.94 -5.58 -12.94
CA ASP A 14 6.21 -5.32 -13.63
C ASP A 14 7.44 -5.62 -12.75
N HIS A 15 7.24 -5.97 -11.46
CA HIS A 15 8.31 -6.25 -10.50
C HIS A 15 8.38 -7.72 -10.10
N THR A 16 9.53 -8.09 -9.55
CA THR A 16 9.85 -9.45 -9.12
C THR A 16 10.03 -9.55 -7.60
N MET A 17 10.07 -10.76 -7.07
CA MET A 17 10.36 -11.00 -5.66
C MET A 17 11.79 -10.58 -5.30
N GLY A 18 12.72 -10.57 -6.26
CA GLY A 18 14.10 -10.11 -6.07
C GLY A 18 14.24 -8.58 -5.95
N ASP A 19 13.17 -7.83 -6.18
CA ASP A 19 13.13 -6.39 -5.88
C ASP A 19 12.94 -6.12 -4.37
N PHE A 20 12.61 -7.15 -3.56
CA PHE A 20 12.74 -7.07 -2.11
C PHE A 20 14.19 -7.28 -1.70
N TYR A 21 14.72 -6.38 -0.90
CA TYR A 21 16.06 -6.44 -0.36
C TYR A 21 16.12 -5.91 1.07
N TRP A 22 17.14 -6.30 1.80
CA TRP A 22 17.37 -5.79 3.14
C TRP A 22 18.65 -4.95 3.19
N ARG A 23 18.71 -4.00 4.09
CA ARG A 23 19.91 -3.24 4.41
C ARG A 23 19.99 -2.96 5.91
N ARG A 24 21.19 -2.85 6.40
CA ARG A 24 21.44 -2.46 7.79
C ARG A 24 21.42 -0.94 7.90
N GLY A 25 20.62 -0.42 8.83
CA GLY A 25 20.58 1.00 9.15
C GLY A 25 21.79 1.43 9.99
N ALA A 26 21.95 2.73 10.19
CA ALA A 26 23.01 3.30 11.04
C ALA A 26 22.89 2.84 12.50
N ASP A 27 21.72 2.46 12.96
CA ASP A 27 21.42 1.87 14.27
C ASP A 27 21.71 0.36 14.36
N GLY A 28 22.29 -0.23 13.33
CA GLY A 28 22.63 -1.65 13.23
C GLY A 28 21.45 -2.58 12.95
N LYS A 29 20.20 -2.06 12.87
CA LYS A 29 19.01 -2.87 12.60
C LYS A 29 18.87 -3.17 11.11
N GLU A 30 18.48 -4.39 10.80
CA GLU A 30 18.15 -4.81 9.45
C GLU A 30 16.71 -4.36 9.10
N ARG A 31 16.56 -3.76 7.93
CA ARG A 31 15.27 -3.28 7.41
C ARG A 31 15.06 -3.75 6.00
N TRP A 32 13.88 -4.25 5.73
CA TRP A 32 13.47 -4.66 4.40
C TRP A 32 12.90 -3.50 3.60
N TRP A 33 13.16 -3.54 2.32
CA TRP A 33 12.75 -2.53 1.35
C TRP A 33 12.26 -3.20 0.08
N LEU A 34 11.42 -2.52 -0.67
CA LEU A 34 11.02 -2.90 -2.02
C LEU A 34 11.50 -1.82 -2.99
N ALA A 35 12.37 -2.19 -3.92
CA ALA A 35 12.78 -1.33 -5.01
C ALA A 35 11.66 -1.26 -6.06
N VAL A 36 11.26 -0.06 -6.44
CA VAL A 36 10.19 0.16 -7.44
C VAL A 36 10.72 1.06 -8.54
N ARG A 37 10.73 0.54 -9.76
CA ARG A 37 11.13 1.27 -10.96
C ARG A 37 9.92 1.97 -11.56
N GLY A 38 9.98 3.29 -11.66
CA GLY A 38 8.91 4.10 -12.22
C GLY A 38 9.10 4.36 -13.70
N LYS A 39 8.06 4.20 -14.51
CA LYS A 39 8.10 4.61 -15.91
C LYS A 39 7.94 6.13 -15.98
N GLY A 40 9.04 6.86 -16.24
CA GLY A 40 9.08 8.33 -16.26
C GLY A 40 9.08 8.99 -14.87
N GLU A 41 8.99 8.22 -13.80
CA GLU A 41 9.20 8.63 -12.41
C GLU A 41 10.57 8.09 -11.95
N LYS A 42 11.16 8.76 -10.98
CA LYS A 42 12.43 8.30 -10.39
C LYS A 42 12.21 6.96 -9.68
N ASP A 43 13.19 6.08 -9.78
CA ASP A 43 13.24 4.87 -8.97
C ASP A 43 13.11 5.24 -7.50
N ARG A 44 12.37 4.44 -6.76
CA ARG A 44 12.15 4.64 -5.33
C ARG A 44 12.28 3.33 -4.55
N SER A 45 12.64 3.46 -3.29
CA SER A 45 12.63 2.35 -2.33
C SER A 45 11.51 2.58 -1.33
N ILE A 46 10.61 1.61 -1.22
CA ILE A 46 9.50 1.64 -0.28
C ILE A 46 9.87 0.79 0.93
N PRO A 47 9.70 1.29 2.17
CA PRO A 47 9.88 0.46 3.35
C PRO A 47 8.94 -0.75 3.31
N ALA A 48 9.50 -1.96 3.41
CA ALA A 48 8.72 -3.17 3.61
C ALA A 48 8.58 -3.39 5.13
N THR A 49 7.37 -3.13 5.65
CA THR A 49 7.09 -3.33 7.07
C THR A 49 7.21 -4.80 7.46
N ASP A 50 7.41 -5.07 8.74
CA ASP A 50 7.50 -6.45 9.24
C ASP A 50 6.25 -7.27 8.88
N GLU A 51 5.08 -6.65 8.90
CA GLU A 51 3.82 -7.28 8.45
C GLU A 51 3.87 -7.65 6.97
N LEU A 52 4.37 -6.76 6.10
CA LEU A 52 4.49 -7.04 4.67
C LEU A 52 5.48 -8.18 4.42
N VAL A 53 6.60 -8.19 5.12
CA VAL A 53 7.61 -9.25 5.02
C VAL A 53 7.03 -10.57 5.50
N LEU A 54 6.30 -10.59 6.62
CA LEU A 54 5.64 -11.78 7.14
C LEU A 54 4.61 -12.34 6.13
N GLU A 55 3.79 -11.49 5.52
CA GLU A 55 2.83 -11.93 4.50
C GLU A 55 3.52 -12.41 3.22
N LEU A 56 4.64 -11.80 2.83
CA LEU A 56 5.49 -12.29 1.74
C LEU A 56 6.01 -13.70 2.06
N MET A 57 6.50 -13.93 3.27
CA MET A 57 6.97 -15.25 3.71
C MET A 57 5.86 -16.29 3.66
N ARG A 58 4.66 -15.97 4.15
CA ARG A 58 3.48 -16.85 4.10
C ARG A 58 3.10 -17.19 2.67
N TYR A 59 3.03 -16.15 1.82
CA TYR A 59 2.70 -16.32 0.42
C TYR A 59 3.70 -17.19 -0.32
N ARG A 60 5.00 -16.99 -0.12
CA ARG A 60 6.05 -17.80 -0.73
C ARG A 60 5.98 -19.24 -0.24
N SER A 61 5.86 -19.45 1.05
CA SER A 61 5.74 -20.81 1.63
C SER A 61 4.52 -21.56 1.11
N ALA A 62 3.38 -20.90 0.95
CA ALA A 62 2.18 -21.47 0.35
C ALA A 62 2.36 -21.87 -1.12
N ASN A 63 3.32 -21.27 -1.82
CA ASN A 63 3.70 -21.61 -3.19
C ASN A 63 4.91 -22.58 -3.26
N GLY A 64 5.30 -23.19 -2.14
CA GLY A 64 6.43 -24.14 -2.09
C GLY A 64 7.81 -23.50 -2.26
N LEU A 65 7.92 -22.19 -2.05
CA LEU A 65 9.16 -21.44 -2.17
C LEU A 65 9.82 -21.21 -0.81
N PRO A 66 11.13 -20.96 -0.76
CA PRO A 66 11.78 -20.47 0.45
C PRO A 66 11.09 -19.21 0.98
N PRO A 67 10.95 -19.04 2.31
CA PRO A 67 10.18 -17.96 2.92
C PRO A 67 10.61 -16.56 2.45
N LEU A 68 11.90 -16.31 2.38
CA LEU A 68 12.43 -15.02 1.91
C LEU A 68 12.99 -15.13 0.49
N PRO A 69 12.83 -14.11 -0.35
CA PRO A 69 13.47 -14.05 -1.65
C PRO A 69 14.98 -13.88 -1.50
N ARG A 70 15.72 -14.40 -2.46
CA ARG A 70 17.14 -14.08 -2.64
C ARG A 70 17.29 -12.85 -3.52
N GLU A 71 18.42 -12.21 -3.45
CA GLU A 71 18.77 -11.13 -4.36
C GLU A 71 18.66 -11.59 -5.82
N GLY A 72 17.99 -10.78 -6.65
CA GLY A 72 17.76 -11.11 -8.05
C GLY A 72 16.78 -12.28 -8.29
N ASP A 73 15.96 -12.66 -7.31
CA ASP A 73 14.90 -13.68 -7.50
C ASP A 73 13.99 -13.27 -8.66
N PRO A 74 13.96 -14.00 -9.80
CA PRO A 74 13.25 -13.60 -11.01
C PRO A 74 11.74 -13.83 -10.93
N LEU A 75 11.25 -14.46 -9.87
CA LEU A 75 9.83 -14.76 -9.73
C LEU A 75 9.00 -13.48 -9.62
N PRO A 76 7.89 -13.36 -10.35
CA PRO A 76 7.02 -12.19 -10.25
C PRO A 76 6.46 -12.03 -8.84
N LEU A 77 6.14 -10.79 -8.44
CA LEU A 77 5.53 -10.49 -7.14
C LEU A 77 4.22 -11.25 -6.90
N LEU A 78 3.44 -11.48 -7.96
CA LEU A 78 2.25 -12.31 -7.93
C LEU A 78 2.39 -13.47 -8.92
N LEU A 79 2.30 -14.67 -8.37
CA LEU A 79 2.28 -15.91 -9.14
C LEU A 79 0.84 -16.24 -9.55
N PRO A 80 0.58 -16.66 -10.79
CA PRO A 80 -0.73 -17.16 -11.15
C PRO A 80 -1.01 -18.48 -10.43
N LEU A 81 -2.29 -18.73 -10.11
CA LEU A 81 -2.72 -20.00 -9.49
C LEU A 81 -2.51 -21.19 -10.41
N ILE A 82 -2.50 -20.96 -11.72
CA ILE A 82 -2.32 -21.98 -12.76
C ILE A 82 -1.39 -21.39 -13.84
N GLY A 83 -0.46 -22.17 -14.37
CA GLY A 83 0.34 -21.76 -15.52
C GLY A 83 1.80 -21.36 -15.26
N GLY A 84 2.33 -21.67 -14.09
CA GLY A 84 3.76 -21.50 -13.77
C GLY A 84 4.18 -20.07 -13.38
N ALA A 85 5.48 -19.76 -13.49
CA ALA A 85 6.07 -18.52 -12.96
C ALA A 85 5.95 -17.31 -13.92
N LYS A 86 4.96 -17.27 -14.82
CA LYS A 86 4.74 -16.11 -15.67
C LYS A 86 4.07 -14.98 -14.90
N PRO A 87 4.45 -13.70 -15.11
CA PRO A 87 3.80 -12.57 -14.45
C PRO A 87 2.32 -12.51 -14.83
N MET A 88 1.48 -12.17 -13.85
CA MET A 88 0.07 -11.88 -14.10
C MET A 88 -0.06 -10.55 -14.85
N GLY A 89 -0.90 -10.53 -15.89
CA GLY A 89 -1.23 -9.28 -16.60
C GLY A 89 -2.10 -8.36 -15.73
N ARG A 90 -2.06 -7.06 -16.02
CA ARG A 90 -2.83 -6.02 -15.28
C ARG A 90 -4.32 -6.32 -15.20
N SER A 91 -4.93 -6.81 -16.30
CA SER A 91 -6.34 -7.18 -16.33
C SER A 91 -6.65 -8.34 -15.38
N ALA A 92 -5.77 -9.34 -15.30
CA ALA A 92 -5.94 -10.48 -14.40
C ALA A 92 -5.84 -10.03 -12.92
N VAL A 93 -4.86 -9.18 -12.58
CA VAL A 93 -4.75 -8.60 -11.23
C VAL A 93 -5.96 -7.72 -10.90
N HIS A 94 -6.44 -6.92 -11.87
CA HIS A 94 -7.64 -6.10 -11.70
C HIS A 94 -8.86 -6.98 -11.37
N GLU A 95 -9.10 -8.03 -12.15
CA GLU A 95 -10.22 -8.95 -11.91
C GLU A 95 -10.08 -9.70 -10.58
N LEU A 96 -8.87 -10.13 -10.21
CA LEU A 96 -8.63 -10.73 -8.88
C LEU A 96 -9.11 -9.78 -7.76
N ILE A 97 -8.71 -8.52 -7.81
CA ILE A 97 -9.09 -7.51 -6.81
C ILE A 97 -10.59 -7.25 -6.84
N LYS A 98 -11.19 -7.14 -8.03
CA LYS A 98 -12.64 -6.98 -8.17
C LYS A 98 -13.41 -8.15 -7.59
N ASN A 99 -12.92 -9.39 -7.76
CA ASN A 99 -13.53 -10.58 -7.19
C ASN A 99 -13.48 -10.56 -5.65
N VAL A 100 -12.36 -10.15 -5.05
CA VAL A 100 -12.25 -9.99 -3.59
C VAL A 100 -13.29 -9.00 -3.07
N PHE A 101 -13.46 -7.84 -3.72
CA PHE A 101 -14.44 -6.85 -3.30
C PHE A 101 -15.89 -7.32 -3.50
N ARG A 102 -16.19 -8.02 -4.61
CA ARG A 102 -17.53 -8.61 -4.83
C ARG A 102 -17.87 -9.66 -3.76
N GLU A 103 -16.91 -10.54 -3.45
CA GLU A 103 -17.11 -11.54 -2.40
C GLU A 103 -17.31 -10.87 -1.02
N THR A 104 -16.53 -9.84 -0.72
CA THR A 104 -16.71 -9.06 0.52
C THR A 104 -18.09 -8.41 0.57
N ALA A 105 -18.55 -7.80 -0.52
CA ALA A 105 -19.88 -7.21 -0.61
C ALA A 105 -20.99 -8.27 -0.41
N THR A 106 -20.82 -9.45 -0.99
CA THR A 106 -21.75 -10.58 -0.80
C THR A 106 -21.82 -11.01 0.66
N ARG A 107 -20.66 -11.11 1.33
CA ARG A 107 -20.62 -11.45 2.76
C ARG A 107 -21.27 -10.35 3.62
N LEU A 108 -21.07 -9.08 3.31
CA LEU A 108 -21.71 -7.98 4.01
C LEU A 108 -23.23 -8.03 3.87
N ARG A 109 -23.77 -8.28 2.67
CA ARG A 109 -25.22 -8.45 2.43
C ARG A 109 -25.81 -9.59 3.24
N ALA A 110 -25.05 -10.68 3.42
CA ALA A 110 -25.48 -11.82 4.23
C ALA A 110 -25.61 -11.50 5.73
N LEU A 111 -25.03 -10.40 6.22
CA LEU A 111 -25.18 -9.93 7.60
C LEU A 111 -26.50 -9.19 7.85
N GLY A 112 -27.21 -8.80 6.80
CA GLY A 112 -28.52 -8.16 6.90
C GLY A 112 -28.65 -6.85 6.13
N PRO A 113 -29.88 -6.30 6.03
CA PRO A 113 -30.17 -5.12 5.20
C PRO A 113 -29.43 -3.85 5.63
N ASP A 114 -29.06 -3.72 6.89
CA ASP A 114 -28.31 -2.57 7.41
C ASP A 114 -26.91 -2.46 6.78
N HIS A 115 -26.40 -3.53 6.18
CA HIS A 115 -25.09 -3.57 5.53
C HIS A 115 -25.15 -3.30 4.01
N GLU A 116 -26.32 -3.11 3.41
CA GLU A 116 -26.45 -2.95 1.95
C GLU A 116 -25.71 -1.73 1.41
N ALA A 117 -25.81 -0.58 2.08
CA ALA A 117 -25.10 0.63 1.66
C ALA A 117 -23.57 0.43 1.67
N THR A 118 -23.04 -0.23 2.70
CA THR A 118 -21.64 -0.57 2.82
C THR A 118 -21.23 -1.58 1.75
N ALA A 119 -22.03 -2.60 1.52
CA ALA A 119 -21.79 -3.62 0.50
C ALA A 119 -21.71 -3.00 -0.90
N ALA A 120 -22.70 -2.16 -1.26
CA ALA A 120 -22.73 -1.43 -2.53
C ALA A 120 -21.52 -0.50 -2.71
N HIS A 121 -21.01 0.10 -1.63
CA HIS A 121 -19.82 0.92 -1.65
C HIS A 121 -18.55 0.07 -1.89
N VAL A 122 -18.39 -1.02 -1.15
CA VAL A 122 -17.27 -1.96 -1.27
C VAL A 122 -17.20 -2.59 -2.67
N GLU A 123 -18.33 -2.95 -3.26
CA GLU A 123 -18.42 -3.54 -4.60
C GLU A 123 -17.84 -2.63 -5.70
N LYS A 124 -17.95 -1.31 -5.53
CA LYS A 124 -17.35 -0.31 -6.44
C LYS A 124 -15.85 -0.18 -6.28
N ALA A 125 -15.30 -0.66 -5.18
CA ALA A 125 -13.87 -0.51 -4.88
C ALA A 125 -12.98 -1.15 -5.95
N SER A 126 -11.76 -0.66 -6.04
CA SER A 126 -10.75 -1.08 -7.03
C SER A 126 -9.34 -1.02 -6.42
N ALA A 127 -8.36 -1.53 -7.14
CA ALA A 127 -6.97 -1.40 -6.73
C ALA A 127 -6.52 0.06 -6.55
N HIS A 128 -7.08 0.97 -7.33
CA HIS A 128 -6.82 2.41 -7.16
C HIS A 128 -7.33 2.92 -5.80
N TRP A 129 -8.48 2.44 -5.34
CA TRP A 129 -9.00 2.76 -4.02
C TRP A 129 -8.06 2.28 -2.91
N MET A 130 -7.52 1.06 -3.01
CA MET A 130 -6.57 0.54 -2.02
C MET A 130 -5.34 1.45 -1.90
N ARG A 131 -4.78 1.88 -3.03
CA ARG A 131 -3.67 2.82 -3.03
C ARG A 131 -4.07 4.21 -2.50
N HIS A 132 -5.27 4.68 -2.83
CA HIS A 132 -5.80 5.96 -2.32
C HIS A 132 -5.96 5.91 -0.79
N THR A 133 -6.58 4.84 -0.28
CA THR A 133 -6.72 4.58 1.16
C THR A 133 -5.34 4.49 1.84
N ALA A 134 -4.36 3.82 1.21
CA ALA A 134 -2.98 3.80 1.71
C ALA A 134 -2.39 5.21 1.84
N GLY A 135 -2.60 6.06 0.82
CA GLY A 135 -2.15 7.45 0.86
C GLY A 135 -2.79 8.26 1.99
N THR A 136 -4.10 8.12 2.18
CA THR A 136 -4.83 8.78 3.26
C THR A 136 -4.32 8.32 4.63
N HIS A 137 -4.26 7.00 4.88
CA HIS A 137 -3.81 6.48 6.18
C HIS A 137 -2.34 6.79 6.47
N GLN A 138 -1.48 6.83 5.46
CA GLN A 138 -0.10 7.26 5.63
C GLN A 138 -0.03 8.74 5.96
N SER A 139 -0.81 9.61 5.30
CA SER A 139 -0.81 11.05 5.54
C SER A 139 -1.33 11.46 6.92
N ASP A 140 -2.16 10.61 7.54
CA ASP A 140 -2.64 10.84 8.90
C ASP A 140 -1.54 10.65 9.97
N ASN A 141 -0.50 9.85 9.67
CA ASN A 141 0.47 9.40 10.66
C ASN A 141 1.94 9.64 10.27
N MET A 142 2.21 10.09 9.04
CA MET A 142 3.55 10.25 8.51
C MET A 142 3.76 11.65 7.94
N ASP A 143 5.02 12.07 7.88
CA ASP A 143 5.39 13.28 7.15
C ASP A 143 5.04 13.18 5.65
N LEU A 144 4.48 14.24 5.09
CA LEU A 144 4.02 14.30 3.70
C LEU A 144 5.12 14.00 2.67
N LYS A 145 6.36 14.36 2.98
CA LYS A 145 7.48 14.03 2.11
C LYS A 145 7.69 12.53 2.06
N ALA A 146 7.60 11.85 3.22
CA ALA A 146 7.70 10.40 3.28
C ALA A 146 6.56 9.71 2.53
N VAL A 147 5.31 10.22 2.66
CA VAL A 147 4.15 9.71 1.91
C VAL A 147 4.34 9.89 0.40
N ARG A 148 4.77 11.09 -0.03
CA ARG A 148 5.09 11.37 -1.44
C ARG A 148 6.13 10.38 -1.97
N ASP A 149 7.21 10.18 -1.23
CA ASP A 149 8.34 9.33 -1.65
C ASP A 149 7.91 7.86 -1.71
N ASN A 150 7.11 7.37 -0.75
CA ASN A 150 6.54 6.02 -0.77
C ASN A 150 5.60 5.80 -1.96
N LEU A 151 4.72 6.76 -2.23
CA LEU A 151 3.77 6.68 -3.34
C LEU A 151 4.42 6.99 -4.70
N GLY A 152 5.59 7.61 -4.74
CA GLY A 152 6.26 8.01 -5.99
C GLY A 152 5.47 9.07 -6.73
N HIS A 153 5.01 10.10 -6.03
CA HIS A 153 4.38 11.25 -6.65
C HIS A 153 5.45 12.26 -7.08
N ALA A 154 5.45 12.62 -8.35
CA ALA A 154 6.41 13.59 -8.89
C ALA A 154 6.25 14.98 -8.24
N ASN A 155 5.02 15.32 -7.80
CA ASN A 155 4.70 16.59 -7.17
C ASN A 155 4.01 16.35 -5.81
N ILE A 156 4.40 17.13 -4.80
CA ILE A 156 3.79 17.09 -3.47
C ILE A 156 2.29 17.49 -3.53
N ALA A 157 1.90 18.33 -4.47
CA ALA A 157 0.51 18.69 -4.69
C ALA A 157 -0.38 17.47 -4.98
N THR A 158 0.15 16.42 -5.62
CA THR A 158 -0.57 15.17 -5.82
C THR A 158 -0.75 14.39 -4.50
N THR A 159 0.17 14.55 -3.55
CA THR A 159 0.07 13.94 -2.22
C THR A 159 -0.88 14.74 -1.34
N SER A 160 -0.96 16.04 -1.51
CA SER A 160 -1.83 16.91 -0.70
C SER A 160 -3.33 16.64 -0.87
N ILE A 161 -3.75 15.98 -1.96
CA ILE A 161 -5.14 15.55 -2.12
C ILE A 161 -5.54 14.47 -1.09
N TYR A 162 -4.57 13.79 -0.47
CA TYR A 162 -4.81 12.80 0.60
C TYR A 162 -4.88 13.46 1.99
N ILE A 163 -4.53 14.76 2.09
CA ILE A 163 -4.69 15.51 3.32
C ILE A 163 -6.15 15.94 3.41
N HIS A 164 -7.00 15.02 3.78
CA HIS A 164 -8.28 15.37 4.37
C HIS A 164 -8.04 15.69 5.85
N THR A 165 -7.40 16.82 6.10
CA THR A 165 -7.51 17.41 7.43
C THR A 165 -8.98 17.73 7.60
N GLU A 166 -9.67 16.88 8.35
CA GLU A 166 -10.94 17.28 8.93
C GLU A 166 -10.72 18.64 9.55
N ASP A 167 -11.57 19.61 9.26
CA ASP A 167 -11.43 20.96 9.75
C ASP A 167 -11.24 20.99 11.27
N ASP A 168 -11.83 20.03 11.98
CA ASP A 168 -11.68 19.81 13.41
C ASP A 168 -10.25 19.43 13.81
N LYS A 169 -9.59 18.51 13.12
CA LYS A 169 -8.17 18.17 13.39
C LYS A 169 -7.25 19.37 13.14
N ARG A 170 -7.52 20.15 12.09
CA ARG A 170 -6.75 21.37 11.80
C ARG A 170 -6.97 22.42 12.88
N HIS A 171 -8.20 22.58 13.35
CA HIS A 171 -8.53 23.47 14.45
C HIS A 171 -7.81 23.04 15.73
N ASP A 172 -7.87 21.77 16.08
CA ASP A 172 -7.23 21.21 17.28
C ASP A 172 -5.71 21.35 17.25
N GLN A 173 -5.09 21.04 16.11
CA GLN A 173 -3.65 21.24 15.92
C GLN A 173 -3.26 22.71 16.04
N THR A 174 -4.01 23.61 15.40
CA THR A 174 -3.76 25.06 15.48
C THR A 174 -3.91 25.53 16.93
N SER A 175 -4.95 25.10 17.62
CA SER A 175 -5.22 25.47 19.02
C SER A 175 -4.16 24.93 19.98
N LYS A 176 -3.57 23.77 19.66
CA LYS A 176 -2.51 23.15 20.47
C LYS A 176 -1.16 23.82 20.26
N GLU A 177 -0.78 24.08 19.01
CA GLU A 177 0.58 24.48 18.65
C GLU A 177 0.74 26.01 18.48
N HIS A 178 -0.36 26.73 18.15
CA HIS A 178 -0.30 28.17 17.91
C HIS A 178 -0.97 28.97 19.03
N LYS A 179 -0.21 29.18 20.13
CA LYS A 179 -0.68 29.86 21.33
C LYS A 179 -0.05 31.26 21.46
N LEU A 180 -0.82 32.23 21.92
CA LEU A 180 -0.34 33.59 22.17
C LEU A 180 0.62 33.70 23.37
N GLY A 181 0.77 32.66 24.21
CA GLY A 181 1.75 32.58 25.30
C GLY A 181 1.54 33.50 26.49
N TRP A 182 0.51 34.32 26.47
CA TRP A 182 0.22 35.35 27.53
C TRP A 182 -1.08 35.09 28.28
N MET A 183 -1.83 34.07 27.90
CA MET A 183 -2.94 33.57 28.68
C MET A 183 -2.41 32.55 29.71
N HIS A 184 -1.92 33.05 30.84
CA HIS A 184 -1.78 32.23 32.04
C HIS A 184 -3.08 32.30 32.82
N PRO A 185 -3.54 31.17 33.40
CA PRO A 185 -4.66 31.17 34.34
C PRO A 185 -4.30 31.93 35.60
#